data_c67d44ea2060602c79adb31bf0321ced
#
_entry.id   c67d44ea2060602c79adb31bf0321ced
#
_cell.length_a   1.000
_cell.length_b   1.000
_cell.length_c   1.000
_cell.angle_alpha   90.00
_cell.angle_beta   90.00
_cell.angle_gamma   90.00
#
_symmetry.space_group_name_H-M   'P 1'
#
loop_
_entity.id
_entity.type
_entity.pdbx_description
1 polymer ?
#
loop_
_entity_poly.entity_id
_entity_poly.type
_entity_poly.pdbx_seq_one_letter_code
_entity_poly.pdbx_strand_id
1 'polypeptide(L)'
;MNERAAGILMPISSLPSEYGIGCFSKSAYEFVDWLREAGQSYWQILPLGPTSYGDSPYQSFSTFAGNPYFISLDELIEEKVLTREECDKVNWGTTKNKVDYEKIYKGRYPLLRKAYERSNISENPDYQKFVAENNWWLADYALFMAVKARFDDVEWTKWAEDIRLRWNNAMDYYREELYYDIEFQQYMQFKFHEQWMKLKNYANSKGIKIIGDIPIYVAMDSADAWAHPELFQLDSENVPIAVAGCPPDGFSATGQLWGNPLYRWDYHRSTGYEWWISRLRYVFNMYDVVRIDHFRGFDEYFSIPYEAENAIGGHWEKGPGIELFRKVEQALGWKPVIAEDLGYVTDSVRDMVRDSGFPGMKVLEFAFDSRDSGCANDYLPHNYPVNSVAYTGTHDNETIVGWWSSITKDEQKLAREYLCDQSTPDKELYKSFISLIMRSSAKLCVIPMQDYLGLDNKSRINTPSTVGKNWKWRVNTRQLSVKLQKEIYGMALRYGRMNWNDSI
;
A
#
# COMPACT_ATOMS: atom_id res chain seq x y z
N MET A 1 13.50 -14.52 5.23
CA MET A 1 14.40 -13.46 5.76
C MET A 1 15.30 -14.10 6.80
N ASN A 2 16.58 -14.31 6.49
CA ASN A 2 17.48 -15.07 7.39
C ASN A 2 18.43 -14.18 8.20
N GLU A 3 18.57 -12.89 7.88
CA GLU A 3 19.51 -11.96 8.49
C GLU A 3 18.80 -10.73 9.06
N ARG A 4 19.42 -10.11 10.05
CA ARG A 4 18.96 -8.82 10.59
C ARG A 4 19.11 -7.76 9.53
N ALA A 5 18.06 -6.97 9.29
CA ALA A 5 18.06 -5.96 8.26
C ALA A 5 17.28 -4.70 8.70
N ALA A 6 17.49 -3.63 7.95
CA ALA A 6 16.73 -2.40 8.06
C ALA A 6 16.14 -1.97 6.71
N GLY A 7 15.05 -1.23 6.78
CA GLY A 7 14.38 -0.63 5.64
C GLY A 7 13.74 0.70 5.99
N ILE A 8 13.31 1.41 4.97
CA ILE A 8 12.60 2.68 5.09
C ILE A 8 11.21 2.56 4.46
N LEU A 9 10.18 3.01 5.18
CA LEU A 9 8.84 3.20 4.63
C LEU A 9 8.78 4.58 3.98
N MET A 10 8.54 4.56 2.66
CA MET A 10 8.46 5.76 1.84
C MET A 10 7.54 5.52 0.63
N PRO A 11 6.32 6.07 0.62
CA PRO A 11 5.43 5.93 -0.53
C PRO A 11 6.05 6.49 -1.82
N ILE A 12 5.76 5.87 -2.97
CA ILE A 12 6.17 6.42 -4.28
C ILE A 12 5.64 7.86 -4.45
N SER A 13 4.38 8.10 -4.10
CA SER A 13 3.76 9.44 -4.16
C SER A 13 4.51 10.51 -3.36
N SER A 14 5.26 10.09 -2.33
CA SER A 14 6.00 10.99 -1.43
C SER A 14 7.40 11.35 -1.94
N LEU A 15 7.86 10.76 -3.03
CA LEU A 15 9.16 11.11 -3.64
C LEU A 15 9.15 12.53 -4.23
N PRO A 16 10.31 13.19 -4.32
CA PRO A 16 10.42 14.46 -5.02
C PRO A 16 10.03 14.32 -6.50
N SER A 17 9.39 15.32 -7.06
CA SER A 17 9.06 15.38 -8.48
C SER A 17 8.74 16.81 -8.88
N GLU A 18 9.01 17.20 -10.12
CA GLU A 18 8.63 18.48 -10.70
C GLU A 18 7.12 18.53 -11.03
N TYR A 19 6.49 17.37 -11.24
CA TYR A 19 5.11 17.23 -11.71
C TYR A 19 4.11 16.87 -10.61
N GLY A 20 4.28 17.43 -9.43
CA GLY A 20 3.29 17.49 -8.36
C GLY A 20 3.10 16.23 -7.51
N ILE A 21 3.55 15.07 -7.95
CA ILE A 21 3.49 13.79 -7.22
C ILE A 21 4.75 12.97 -7.51
N GLY A 22 5.23 12.21 -6.53
CA GLY A 22 6.29 11.22 -6.74
C GLY A 22 5.87 10.16 -7.75
N CYS A 23 6.79 9.75 -8.61
CA CYS A 23 6.54 8.78 -9.68
C CYS A 23 7.83 8.01 -10.01
N PHE A 24 7.81 7.14 -11.01
CA PHE A 24 8.95 6.32 -11.44
C PHE A 24 10.01 7.12 -12.20
N SER A 25 10.25 8.36 -11.77
CA SER A 25 11.19 9.29 -12.36
C SER A 25 12.61 9.11 -11.81
N LYS A 26 13.54 9.89 -12.33
CA LYS A 26 14.92 9.96 -11.86
C LYS A 26 15.05 10.01 -10.32
N SER A 27 14.15 10.73 -9.65
CA SER A 27 14.16 10.83 -8.17
C SER A 27 13.93 9.49 -7.48
N ALA A 28 13.20 8.56 -8.09
CA ALA A 28 13.02 7.22 -7.54
C ALA A 28 14.32 6.40 -7.62
N TYR A 29 15.05 6.49 -8.72
CA TYR A 29 16.36 5.85 -8.87
C TYR A 29 17.40 6.46 -7.92
N GLU A 30 17.44 7.78 -7.80
CA GLU A 30 18.29 8.49 -6.84
C GLU A 30 17.97 8.10 -5.39
N PHE A 31 16.70 7.85 -5.08
CA PHE A 31 16.31 7.36 -3.75
C PHE A 31 16.77 5.93 -3.49
N VAL A 32 16.75 5.06 -4.49
CA VAL A 32 17.34 3.70 -4.40
C VAL A 32 18.84 3.78 -4.11
N ASP A 33 19.58 4.63 -4.82
CA ASP A 33 21.02 4.84 -4.55
C ASP A 33 21.24 5.39 -3.14
N TRP A 34 20.40 6.34 -2.72
CA TRP A 34 20.45 6.91 -1.37
C TRP A 34 20.19 5.85 -0.28
N LEU A 35 19.24 4.94 -0.49
CA LEU A 35 18.96 3.83 0.43
C LEU A 35 20.15 2.89 0.55
N ARG A 36 20.77 2.53 -0.56
CA ARG A 36 21.98 1.70 -0.58
C ARG A 36 23.11 2.34 0.25
N GLU A 37 23.42 3.61 -0.01
CA GLU A 37 24.44 4.37 0.71
C GLU A 37 24.09 4.58 2.19
N ALA A 38 22.80 4.54 2.56
CA ALA A 38 22.32 4.54 3.94
C ALA A 38 22.35 3.14 4.60
N GLY A 39 22.91 2.12 3.94
CA GLY A 39 23.06 0.76 4.46
C GLY A 39 21.72 0.00 4.58
N GLN A 40 20.69 0.43 3.86
CA GLN A 40 19.38 -0.20 3.91
C GLN A 40 19.28 -1.41 2.98
N SER A 41 18.42 -2.37 3.32
CA SER A 41 18.13 -3.56 2.49
C SER A 41 16.73 -3.57 1.94
N TYR A 42 15.82 -2.75 2.49
CA TYR A 42 14.41 -2.76 2.12
C TYR A 42 13.87 -1.34 1.91
N TRP A 43 13.02 -1.22 0.90
CA TRP A 43 12.16 -0.07 0.68
C TRP A 43 10.71 -0.53 0.77
N GLN A 44 9.99 -0.10 1.80
CA GLN A 44 8.56 -0.37 1.93
C GLN A 44 7.77 0.76 1.28
N ILE A 45 6.84 0.39 0.43
CA ILE A 45 5.92 1.29 -0.27
C ILE A 45 4.47 0.99 0.12
N LEU A 46 3.55 1.85 -0.27
CA LEU A 46 2.11 1.62 -0.16
C LEU A 46 1.56 0.95 -1.43
N PRO A 47 0.29 0.46 -1.43
CA PRO A 47 -0.31 -0.14 -2.60
C PRO A 47 -0.18 0.77 -3.83
N LEU A 48 0.13 0.17 -4.99
CA LEU A 48 0.38 0.87 -6.24
C LEU A 48 -0.86 0.97 -7.14
N GLY A 49 -2.03 0.53 -6.68
CA GLY A 49 -3.26 0.54 -7.46
C GLY A 49 -3.81 1.95 -7.74
N PRO A 50 -4.63 2.11 -8.81
CA PRO A 50 -5.30 3.37 -9.08
C PRO A 50 -6.24 3.74 -7.94
N THR A 51 -6.17 5.00 -7.50
CA THR A 51 -6.96 5.48 -6.38
C THR A 51 -8.34 5.95 -6.81
N SER A 52 -9.33 5.69 -5.96
CA SER A 52 -10.69 6.20 -6.10
C SER A 52 -10.89 7.53 -5.35
N TYR A 53 -12.14 7.91 -5.13
CA TYR A 53 -12.49 9.06 -4.30
C TYR A 53 -11.84 8.97 -2.91
N GLY A 54 -11.21 10.06 -2.47
CA GLY A 54 -10.48 10.12 -1.19
C GLY A 54 -8.99 9.81 -1.29
N ASP A 55 -8.48 9.49 -2.48
CA ASP A 55 -7.06 9.28 -2.80
C ASP A 55 -6.38 8.15 -2.03
N SER A 56 -7.14 7.30 -1.35
CA SER A 56 -6.61 6.18 -0.57
C SER A 56 -6.05 5.08 -1.47
N PRO A 57 -4.80 4.65 -1.31
CA PRO A 57 -4.24 3.53 -2.05
C PRO A 57 -4.86 2.18 -1.64
N TYR A 58 -5.62 2.13 -0.53
CA TYR A 58 -6.33 0.93 -0.06
C TYR A 58 -7.75 0.82 -0.62
N GLN A 59 -8.22 1.84 -1.35
CA GLN A 59 -9.49 1.83 -2.07
C GLN A 59 -9.19 1.98 -3.56
N SER A 60 -8.95 0.87 -4.24
CA SER A 60 -8.50 0.84 -5.63
C SER A 60 -9.60 0.35 -6.57
N PHE A 61 -9.63 0.89 -7.79
CA PHE A 61 -10.48 0.40 -8.87
C PHE A 61 -10.10 -1.00 -9.38
N SER A 62 -8.95 -1.53 -8.98
CA SER A 62 -8.51 -2.88 -9.32
C SER A 62 -7.43 -3.37 -8.36
N THR A 63 -7.48 -4.66 -8.08
CA THR A 63 -6.43 -5.40 -7.35
C THR A 63 -5.13 -5.57 -8.17
N PHE A 64 -5.22 -5.48 -9.51
CA PHE A 64 -4.12 -5.80 -10.42
C PHE A 64 -3.54 -4.56 -11.11
N ALA A 65 -4.36 -3.55 -11.36
CA ALA A 65 -3.94 -2.36 -12.10
C ALA A 65 -2.99 -1.47 -11.30
N GLY A 66 -2.09 -0.81 -12.02
CA GLY A 66 -1.21 0.21 -11.48
C GLY A 66 -1.78 1.62 -11.63
N ASN A 67 -1.39 2.51 -10.71
CA ASN A 67 -1.85 3.90 -10.68
C ASN A 67 -1.14 4.73 -11.76
N PRO A 68 -1.87 5.29 -12.74
CA PRO A 68 -1.28 6.13 -13.80
C PRO A 68 -0.54 7.37 -13.29
N TYR A 69 -0.80 7.79 -12.04
CA TYR A 69 -0.07 8.90 -11.42
C TYR A 69 1.42 8.61 -11.23
N PHE A 70 1.82 7.35 -11.21
CA PHE A 70 3.23 6.96 -11.03
C PHE A 70 4.02 6.84 -12.33
N ILE A 71 3.36 6.95 -13.49
CA ILE A 71 4.04 6.99 -14.80
C ILE A 71 4.92 8.24 -14.86
N SER A 72 6.20 8.09 -15.16
CA SER A 72 7.13 9.21 -15.35
C SER A 72 6.83 9.96 -16.63
N LEU A 73 6.51 11.25 -16.52
CA LEU A 73 6.37 12.12 -17.70
C LEU A 73 7.72 12.39 -18.36
N ASP A 74 8.83 12.37 -17.60
CA ASP A 74 10.17 12.55 -18.17
C ASP A 74 10.51 11.41 -19.13
N GLU A 75 10.18 10.14 -18.79
CA GLU A 75 10.37 9.03 -19.74
C GLU A 75 9.52 9.19 -21.00
N LEU A 76 8.28 9.68 -20.89
CA LEU A 76 7.44 9.95 -22.06
C LEU A 76 7.96 11.11 -22.91
N ILE A 77 8.68 12.06 -22.32
CA ILE A 77 9.40 13.12 -23.06
C ILE A 77 10.62 12.52 -23.81
N GLU A 78 11.37 11.62 -23.16
CA GLU A 78 12.50 10.92 -23.79
C GLU A 78 12.03 10.06 -24.96
N GLU A 79 10.86 9.43 -24.85
CA GLU A 79 10.18 8.68 -25.92
C GLU A 79 9.63 9.60 -27.05
N LYS A 80 9.67 10.92 -26.87
CA LYS A 80 9.19 11.94 -27.83
C LYS A 80 7.67 11.92 -28.07
N VAL A 81 6.89 11.31 -27.16
CA VAL A 81 5.42 11.35 -27.19
C VAL A 81 4.85 12.55 -26.40
N LEU A 82 5.67 13.16 -25.55
CA LEU A 82 5.41 14.44 -24.90
C LEU A 82 6.58 15.40 -25.09
N THR A 83 6.33 16.69 -24.84
CA THR A 83 7.38 17.69 -24.74
C THR A 83 7.43 18.26 -23.31
N ARG A 84 8.61 18.72 -22.89
CA ARG A 84 8.76 19.40 -21.59
C ARG A 84 7.86 20.61 -21.47
N GLU A 85 7.76 21.40 -22.55
CA GLU A 85 6.89 22.57 -22.58
C GLU A 85 5.42 22.25 -22.29
N GLU A 86 4.90 21.12 -22.78
CA GLU A 86 3.53 20.68 -22.50
C GLU A 86 3.35 20.34 -21.02
N CYS A 87 4.32 19.67 -20.42
CA CYS A 87 4.29 19.31 -19.00
C CYS A 87 4.43 20.54 -18.10
N ASP A 88 5.29 21.51 -18.48
CA ASP A 88 5.55 22.72 -17.69
C ASP A 88 4.37 23.71 -17.73
N LYS A 89 3.51 23.67 -18.75
CA LYS A 89 2.28 24.48 -18.84
C LYS A 89 1.20 24.07 -17.85
N VAL A 90 1.29 22.85 -17.28
CA VAL A 90 0.27 22.34 -16.36
C VAL A 90 0.51 22.89 -14.95
N ASN A 91 -0.57 23.26 -14.28
CA ASN A 91 -0.52 23.68 -12.88
C ASN A 91 -0.51 22.45 -11.95
N TRP A 92 0.66 22.07 -11.47
CA TRP A 92 0.87 20.93 -10.56
C TRP A 92 0.68 21.27 -9.08
N GLY A 93 0.27 22.47 -8.73
CA GLY A 93 0.17 22.94 -7.35
C GLY A 93 1.33 23.86 -6.95
N THR A 94 1.18 24.51 -5.81
CA THR A 94 2.12 25.52 -5.32
C THR A 94 3.09 25.02 -4.27
N THR A 95 2.80 23.87 -3.64
CA THR A 95 3.61 23.31 -2.56
C THR A 95 4.42 22.11 -3.02
N LYS A 96 5.74 22.15 -2.79
CA LYS A 96 6.63 21.03 -3.15
C LYS A 96 6.59 19.85 -2.18
N ASN A 97 5.96 20.02 -1.01
CA ASN A 97 5.90 19.03 0.07
C ASN A 97 4.52 18.39 0.27
N LYS A 98 3.56 18.67 -0.61
CA LYS A 98 2.23 18.05 -0.61
C LYS A 98 1.73 17.79 -2.02
N VAL A 99 1.01 16.70 -2.19
CA VAL A 99 0.26 16.37 -3.40
C VAL A 99 -1.06 17.13 -3.41
N ASP A 100 -1.40 17.72 -4.56
CA ASP A 100 -2.71 18.28 -4.88
C ASP A 100 -3.38 17.33 -5.88
N TYR A 101 -4.12 16.34 -5.38
CA TYR A 101 -4.68 15.28 -6.23
C TYR A 101 -5.64 15.78 -7.29
N GLU A 102 -6.41 16.83 -7.01
CA GLU A 102 -7.29 17.44 -8.02
C GLU A 102 -6.48 17.95 -9.23
N LYS A 103 -5.36 18.61 -8.96
CA LYS A 103 -4.48 19.10 -10.04
C LYS A 103 -3.75 17.97 -10.75
N ILE A 104 -3.35 16.94 -10.01
CA ILE A 104 -2.76 15.73 -10.60
C ILE A 104 -3.75 15.09 -11.56
N TYR A 105 -4.99 14.85 -11.14
CA TYR A 105 -6.04 14.29 -12.00
C TYR A 105 -6.24 15.12 -13.27
N LYS A 106 -6.50 16.43 -13.10
CA LYS A 106 -6.76 17.36 -14.21
C LYS A 106 -5.56 17.55 -15.15
N GLY A 107 -4.35 17.37 -14.67
CA GLY A 107 -3.13 17.58 -15.45
C GLY A 107 -2.60 16.32 -16.13
N ARG A 108 -2.57 15.19 -15.42
CA ARG A 108 -1.91 13.96 -15.91
C ARG A 108 -2.70 13.25 -16.98
N TYR A 109 -4.00 13.03 -16.77
CA TYR A 109 -4.80 12.29 -17.74
C TYR A 109 -4.80 12.91 -19.15
N PRO A 110 -4.95 14.24 -19.33
CA PRO A 110 -4.82 14.86 -20.66
C PRO A 110 -3.44 14.65 -21.29
N LEU A 111 -2.35 14.72 -20.51
CA LEU A 111 -1.01 14.46 -21.01
C LEU A 111 -0.80 12.99 -21.40
N LEU A 112 -1.29 12.04 -20.57
CA LEU A 112 -1.21 10.63 -20.88
C LEU A 112 -2.04 10.28 -22.13
N ARG A 113 -3.22 10.90 -22.33
CA ARG A 113 -4.02 10.74 -23.55
C ARG A 113 -3.27 11.23 -24.77
N LYS A 114 -2.64 12.40 -24.67
CA LYS A 114 -1.81 12.95 -25.77
C LYS A 114 -0.61 12.05 -26.08
N ALA A 115 0.04 11.50 -25.05
CA ALA A 115 1.14 10.55 -25.24
C ALA A 115 0.66 9.28 -25.95
N TYR A 116 -0.49 8.73 -25.54
CA TYR A 116 -1.11 7.58 -26.20
C TYR A 116 -1.39 7.86 -27.70
N GLU A 117 -2.05 8.96 -28.01
CA GLU A 117 -2.40 9.33 -29.40
C GLU A 117 -1.18 9.49 -30.32
N ARG A 118 0.01 9.75 -29.76
CA ARG A 118 1.26 9.91 -30.51
C ARG A 118 2.12 8.66 -30.53
N SER A 119 1.78 7.65 -29.74
CA SER A 119 2.68 6.51 -29.48
C SER A 119 2.64 5.42 -30.55
N ASN A 120 1.59 5.37 -31.41
CA ASN A 120 1.30 4.24 -32.30
C ASN A 120 1.41 2.90 -31.55
N ILE A 121 0.86 2.83 -30.34
CA ILE A 121 1.11 1.76 -29.38
C ILE A 121 0.69 0.38 -29.89
N SER A 122 -0.36 0.31 -30.70
CA SER A 122 -0.86 -0.93 -31.30
C SER A 122 0.18 -1.67 -32.17
N GLU A 123 1.19 -0.95 -32.69
CA GLU A 123 2.29 -1.53 -33.47
C GLU A 123 3.46 -2.01 -32.59
N ASN A 124 3.46 -1.70 -31.28
CA ASN A 124 4.55 -2.06 -30.37
C ASN A 124 4.42 -3.53 -29.94
N PRO A 125 5.42 -4.41 -30.27
CA PRO A 125 5.35 -5.83 -29.94
C PRO A 125 5.38 -6.10 -28.43
N ASP A 126 6.06 -5.28 -27.63
CA ASP A 126 6.11 -5.45 -26.17
C ASP A 126 4.75 -5.10 -25.54
N TYR A 127 4.06 -4.09 -26.07
CA TYR A 127 2.70 -3.79 -25.69
C TYR A 127 1.74 -4.94 -26.04
N GLN A 128 1.80 -5.44 -27.28
CA GLN A 128 0.95 -6.56 -27.71
C GLN A 128 1.16 -7.80 -26.82
N LYS A 129 2.43 -8.10 -26.49
CA LYS A 129 2.78 -9.18 -25.56
C LYS A 129 2.21 -8.92 -24.17
N PHE A 130 2.39 -7.72 -23.61
CA PHE A 130 1.85 -7.34 -22.30
C PHE A 130 0.34 -7.51 -22.26
N VAL A 131 -0.39 -7.01 -23.25
CA VAL A 131 -1.85 -7.15 -23.32
C VAL A 131 -2.24 -8.63 -23.38
N ALA A 132 -1.58 -9.44 -24.20
CA ALA A 132 -1.89 -10.86 -24.32
C ALA A 132 -1.64 -11.63 -23.00
N GLU A 133 -0.52 -11.39 -22.34
CA GLU A 133 -0.15 -12.05 -21.06
C GLU A 133 -1.03 -11.63 -19.89
N ASN A 134 -1.58 -10.41 -19.91
CA ASN A 134 -2.40 -9.84 -18.84
C ASN A 134 -3.90 -9.78 -19.16
N ASN A 135 -4.34 -10.32 -20.30
CA ASN A 135 -5.72 -10.23 -20.79
C ASN A 135 -6.75 -10.73 -19.75
N TRP A 136 -6.37 -11.67 -18.91
CA TRP A 136 -7.23 -12.29 -17.90
C TRP A 136 -7.76 -11.34 -16.82
N TRP A 137 -7.11 -10.19 -16.61
CA TRP A 137 -7.58 -9.10 -15.73
C TRP A 137 -7.70 -7.77 -16.48
N LEU A 138 -6.77 -7.51 -17.42
CA LEU A 138 -6.63 -6.23 -18.09
C LEU A 138 -7.83 -5.91 -19.01
N ALA A 139 -8.42 -6.91 -19.64
CA ALA A 139 -9.56 -6.74 -20.51
C ALA A 139 -10.77 -6.19 -19.74
N ASP A 140 -11.08 -6.77 -18.57
CA ASP A 140 -12.19 -6.30 -17.74
C ASP A 140 -11.88 -4.96 -17.08
N TYR A 141 -10.66 -4.75 -16.59
CA TYR A 141 -10.26 -3.47 -16.03
C TYR A 141 -10.34 -2.32 -17.05
N ALA A 142 -9.79 -2.51 -18.24
CA ALA A 142 -9.78 -1.47 -19.26
C ALA A 142 -11.20 -1.10 -19.73
N LEU A 143 -12.07 -2.10 -19.91
CA LEU A 143 -13.48 -1.87 -20.20
C LEU A 143 -14.19 -1.18 -19.04
N PHE A 144 -13.99 -1.64 -17.79
CA PHE A 144 -14.56 -1.02 -16.59
C PHE A 144 -14.23 0.48 -16.52
N MET A 145 -12.97 0.84 -16.69
CA MET A 145 -12.54 2.26 -16.63
C MET A 145 -13.07 3.08 -17.81
N ALA A 146 -13.15 2.52 -19.00
CA ALA A 146 -13.74 3.19 -20.16
C ALA A 146 -15.24 3.43 -19.99
N VAL A 147 -15.98 2.43 -19.51
CA VAL A 147 -17.41 2.56 -19.20
C VAL A 147 -17.63 3.54 -18.05
N LYS A 148 -16.79 3.50 -17.00
CA LYS A 148 -16.85 4.42 -15.88
C LYS A 148 -16.72 5.88 -16.34
N ALA A 149 -15.75 6.18 -17.18
CA ALA A 149 -15.57 7.51 -17.77
C ALA A 149 -16.79 7.91 -18.65
N ARG A 150 -17.38 6.98 -19.38
CA ARG A 150 -18.60 7.21 -20.19
C ARG A 150 -19.81 7.56 -19.34
N PHE A 151 -19.86 7.08 -18.09
CA PHE A 151 -20.91 7.37 -17.10
C PHE A 151 -20.49 8.45 -16.08
N ASP A 152 -19.64 9.41 -16.46
CA ASP A 152 -19.21 10.54 -15.62
C ASP A 152 -18.62 10.10 -14.27
N ASP A 153 -17.81 9.05 -14.26
CA ASP A 153 -17.10 8.48 -13.11
C ASP A 153 -18.01 7.97 -11.96
N VAL A 154 -19.33 7.81 -12.19
CA VAL A 154 -20.21 7.22 -11.16
C VAL A 154 -19.86 5.75 -10.88
N GLU A 155 -20.20 5.29 -9.67
CA GLU A 155 -20.03 3.89 -9.25
C GLU A 155 -20.74 2.93 -10.21
N TRP A 156 -20.12 1.78 -10.50
CA TRP A 156 -20.70 0.80 -11.42
C TRP A 156 -22.07 0.26 -10.97
N THR A 157 -22.36 0.27 -9.67
CA THR A 157 -23.67 -0.11 -9.12
C THR A 157 -24.82 0.80 -9.58
N LYS A 158 -24.49 1.98 -10.12
CA LYS A 158 -25.44 2.98 -10.65
C LYS A 158 -25.49 3.01 -12.19
N TRP A 159 -24.73 2.15 -12.88
CA TRP A 159 -24.78 2.06 -14.34
C TRP A 159 -26.11 1.48 -14.83
N ALA A 160 -26.37 1.60 -16.13
CA ALA A 160 -27.51 0.93 -16.77
C ALA A 160 -27.44 -0.58 -16.49
N GLU A 161 -28.60 -1.19 -16.30
CA GLU A 161 -28.72 -2.58 -15.81
C GLU A 161 -27.96 -3.58 -16.70
N ASP A 162 -28.04 -3.41 -18.02
CA ASP A 162 -27.43 -4.29 -19.01
C ASP A 162 -25.90 -4.38 -18.89
N ILE A 163 -25.22 -3.24 -18.74
CA ILE A 163 -23.77 -3.21 -18.55
C ILE A 163 -23.39 -3.45 -17.08
N ARG A 164 -24.22 -3.03 -16.12
CA ARG A 164 -24.02 -3.31 -14.69
C ARG A 164 -24.02 -4.82 -14.43
N LEU A 165 -24.92 -5.56 -15.07
CA LEU A 165 -25.02 -7.02 -14.96
C LEU A 165 -24.24 -7.77 -16.07
N ARG A 166 -23.44 -7.04 -16.87
CA ARG A 166 -22.54 -7.61 -17.89
C ARG A 166 -23.28 -8.47 -18.93
N TRP A 167 -24.46 -8.04 -19.41
CA TRP A 167 -25.15 -8.75 -20.48
C TRP A 167 -24.29 -8.76 -21.75
N ASN A 168 -24.25 -9.90 -22.45
CA ASN A 168 -23.36 -10.09 -23.59
C ASN A 168 -23.48 -8.99 -24.65
N ASN A 169 -24.74 -8.62 -25.00
CA ASN A 169 -24.98 -7.56 -25.97
C ASN A 169 -24.46 -6.18 -25.53
N ALA A 170 -24.59 -5.84 -24.25
CA ALA A 170 -24.03 -4.61 -23.71
C ALA A 170 -22.50 -4.66 -23.68
N MET A 171 -21.90 -5.80 -23.27
CA MET A 171 -20.45 -5.99 -23.27
C MET A 171 -19.87 -5.81 -24.68
N ASP A 172 -20.50 -6.38 -25.71
CA ASP A 172 -20.05 -6.28 -27.09
C ASP A 172 -20.22 -4.83 -27.61
N TYR A 173 -21.36 -4.20 -27.33
CA TYR A 173 -21.60 -2.80 -27.68
C TYR A 173 -20.58 -1.86 -27.12
N TYR A 174 -20.30 -1.92 -25.80
CA TYR A 174 -19.36 -1.00 -25.17
C TYR A 174 -17.88 -1.30 -25.55
N ARG A 175 -17.53 -2.55 -25.86
CA ARG A 175 -16.20 -2.88 -26.40
C ARG A 175 -15.99 -2.24 -27.78
N GLU A 176 -17.00 -2.20 -28.63
CA GLU A 176 -16.91 -1.56 -29.95
C GLU A 176 -16.94 -0.04 -29.84
N GLU A 177 -17.90 0.54 -29.08
CA GLU A 177 -18.06 1.99 -28.93
C GLU A 177 -16.82 2.63 -28.28
N LEU A 178 -16.23 1.99 -27.26
CA LEU A 178 -15.16 2.53 -26.45
C LEU A 178 -13.77 1.96 -26.80
N TYR A 179 -13.60 1.42 -27.99
CA TYR A 179 -12.35 0.75 -28.40
C TYR A 179 -11.09 1.58 -28.08
N TYR A 180 -11.05 2.86 -28.46
CA TYR A 180 -9.89 3.72 -28.21
C TYR A 180 -9.71 4.10 -26.74
N ASP A 181 -10.77 4.16 -25.97
CA ASP A 181 -10.68 4.40 -24.53
C ASP A 181 -10.18 3.17 -23.80
N ILE A 182 -10.57 1.98 -24.21
CA ILE A 182 -10.05 0.70 -23.71
C ILE A 182 -8.57 0.58 -24.01
N GLU A 183 -8.16 0.86 -25.26
CA GLU A 183 -6.72 0.81 -25.65
C GLU A 183 -5.91 1.85 -24.86
N PHE A 184 -6.46 3.02 -24.58
CA PHE A 184 -5.82 4.03 -23.73
C PHE A 184 -5.61 3.53 -22.28
N GLN A 185 -6.59 2.83 -21.70
CA GLN A 185 -6.41 2.22 -20.39
C GLN A 185 -5.32 1.14 -20.41
N GLN A 186 -5.30 0.31 -21.44
CA GLN A 186 -4.26 -0.70 -21.64
C GLN A 186 -2.87 -0.07 -21.83
N TYR A 187 -2.78 1.04 -22.59
CA TYR A 187 -1.56 1.81 -22.76
C TYR A 187 -1.00 2.31 -21.43
N MET A 188 -1.85 2.90 -20.57
CA MET A 188 -1.42 3.38 -19.26
C MET A 188 -0.93 2.23 -18.39
N GLN A 189 -1.58 1.07 -18.41
CA GLN A 189 -1.15 -0.09 -17.64
C GLN A 189 0.18 -0.66 -18.17
N PHE A 190 0.37 -0.68 -19.48
CA PHE A 190 1.64 -1.07 -20.09
C PHE A 190 2.77 -0.12 -19.66
N LYS A 191 2.60 1.20 -19.76
CA LYS A 191 3.61 2.19 -19.36
C LYS A 191 3.91 2.12 -17.86
N PHE A 192 2.89 1.95 -17.03
CA PHE A 192 3.08 1.72 -15.61
C PHE A 192 3.95 0.48 -15.36
N HIS A 193 3.59 -0.67 -15.95
CA HIS A 193 4.29 -1.93 -15.75
C HIS A 193 5.74 -1.85 -16.25
N GLU A 194 5.97 -1.32 -17.45
CA GLU A 194 7.29 -1.14 -18.03
C GLU A 194 8.21 -0.35 -17.10
N GLN A 195 7.78 0.84 -16.67
CA GLN A 195 8.56 1.72 -15.83
C GLN A 195 8.73 1.16 -14.40
N TRP A 196 7.69 0.55 -13.84
CA TRP A 196 7.78 -0.10 -12.53
C TRP A 196 8.79 -1.24 -12.51
N MET A 197 8.71 -2.14 -13.47
CA MET A 197 9.63 -3.28 -13.53
C MET A 197 11.08 -2.83 -13.74
N LYS A 198 11.31 -1.77 -14.51
CA LYS A 198 12.61 -1.14 -14.68
C LYS A 198 13.15 -0.60 -13.36
N LEU A 199 12.34 0.13 -12.59
CA LEU A 199 12.71 0.65 -11.27
C LEU A 199 12.96 -0.48 -10.25
N LYS A 200 12.06 -1.48 -10.18
CA LYS A 200 12.22 -2.64 -9.29
C LYS A 200 13.51 -3.41 -9.58
N ASN A 201 13.78 -3.69 -10.86
CA ASN A 201 15.01 -4.38 -11.26
C ASN A 201 16.25 -3.54 -10.90
N TYR A 202 16.19 -2.23 -11.07
CA TYR A 202 17.26 -1.34 -10.62
C TYR A 202 17.48 -1.43 -9.10
N ALA A 203 16.41 -1.34 -8.31
CA ALA A 203 16.49 -1.48 -6.85
C ALA A 203 17.11 -2.83 -6.46
N ASN A 204 16.66 -3.93 -7.07
CA ASN A 204 17.22 -5.25 -6.82
C ASN A 204 18.70 -5.34 -7.21
N SER A 205 19.12 -4.72 -8.32
CA SER A 205 20.53 -4.67 -8.74
C SER A 205 21.43 -3.93 -7.75
N LYS A 206 20.83 -3.04 -6.94
CA LYS A 206 21.49 -2.31 -5.85
C LYS A 206 21.37 -3.03 -4.49
N GLY A 207 20.84 -4.25 -4.46
CA GLY A 207 20.62 -5.00 -3.22
C GLY A 207 19.42 -4.53 -2.40
N ILE A 208 18.59 -3.63 -2.93
CA ILE A 208 17.38 -3.14 -2.27
C ILE A 208 16.18 -3.99 -2.69
N LYS A 209 15.48 -4.58 -1.72
CA LYS A 209 14.23 -5.32 -1.92
C LYS A 209 13.03 -4.43 -1.66
N ILE A 210 12.01 -4.57 -2.48
CA ILE A 210 10.77 -3.82 -2.35
C ILE A 210 9.77 -4.60 -1.49
N ILE A 211 9.29 -3.98 -0.42
CA ILE A 211 8.15 -4.45 0.34
C ILE A 211 6.92 -3.72 -0.21
N GLY A 212 6.08 -4.46 -0.93
CA GLY A 212 4.77 -3.98 -1.36
C GLY A 212 3.71 -4.19 -0.30
N ASP A 213 2.54 -3.60 -0.51
CA ASP A 213 1.41 -3.66 0.40
C ASP A 213 0.13 -3.97 -0.36
N ILE A 214 -0.72 -4.82 0.18
CA ILE A 214 -2.03 -5.12 -0.39
C ILE A 214 -3.09 -5.15 0.72
N PRO A 215 -4.25 -4.50 0.51
CA PRO A 215 -5.38 -4.68 1.41
C PRO A 215 -5.99 -6.08 1.24
N ILE A 216 -6.51 -6.66 2.33
CA ILE A 216 -7.25 -7.91 2.23
C ILE A 216 -8.47 -7.75 1.31
N TYR A 217 -9.25 -6.69 1.49
CA TYR A 217 -10.47 -6.45 0.72
C TYR A 217 -10.21 -5.69 -0.58
N VAL A 218 -11.16 -5.82 -1.52
CA VAL A 218 -11.24 -4.96 -2.71
C VAL A 218 -12.26 -3.83 -2.46
N ALA A 219 -12.20 -2.75 -3.24
CA ALA A 219 -13.24 -1.75 -3.21
C ALA A 219 -14.51 -2.29 -3.89
N MET A 220 -15.70 -1.90 -3.40
CA MET A 220 -16.95 -2.24 -4.10
C MET A 220 -16.98 -1.62 -5.50
N ASP A 221 -16.54 -0.38 -5.63
CA ASP A 221 -16.39 0.30 -6.93
C ASP A 221 -15.05 -0.09 -7.58
N SER A 222 -14.96 -1.33 -8.04
CA SER A 222 -13.78 -1.89 -8.68
C SER A 222 -14.14 -2.84 -9.83
N ALA A 223 -13.20 -3.00 -10.75
CA ALA A 223 -13.29 -3.99 -11.81
C ALA A 223 -13.42 -5.42 -11.26
N ASP A 224 -12.75 -5.70 -10.12
CA ASP A 224 -12.80 -7.01 -9.47
C ASP A 224 -14.24 -7.36 -9.03
N ALA A 225 -14.94 -6.44 -8.35
CA ALA A 225 -16.30 -6.67 -7.88
C ALA A 225 -17.31 -6.70 -9.03
N TRP A 226 -17.11 -5.87 -10.06
CA TRP A 226 -17.97 -5.84 -11.25
C TRP A 226 -17.79 -7.06 -12.14
N ALA A 227 -16.54 -7.50 -12.35
CA ALA A 227 -16.25 -8.62 -13.25
C ALA A 227 -16.51 -9.99 -12.63
N HIS A 228 -16.35 -10.11 -11.30
CA HIS A 228 -16.39 -11.36 -10.56
C HIS A 228 -17.29 -11.28 -9.32
N PRO A 229 -18.58 -10.94 -9.47
CA PRO A 229 -19.50 -10.81 -8.33
C PRO A 229 -19.64 -12.11 -7.52
N GLU A 230 -19.42 -13.27 -8.15
CA GLU A 230 -19.45 -14.58 -7.50
C GLU A 230 -18.42 -14.76 -6.38
N LEU A 231 -17.36 -13.97 -6.38
CA LEU A 231 -16.30 -13.99 -5.34
C LEU A 231 -16.76 -13.34 -4.03
N PHE A 232 -17.83 -12.56 -4.06
CA PHE A 232 -18.24 -11.71 -2.94
C PHE A 232 -19.65 -12.05 -2.44
N GLN A 233 -19.97 -11.62 -1.23
CA GLN A 233 -21.30 -11.77 -0.64
C GLN A 233 -22.25 -10.69 -1.19
N LEU A 234 -22.64 -10.87 -2.45
CA LEU A 234 -23.59 -10.03 -3.16
C LEU A 234 -24.89 -10.80 -3.40
N ASP A 235 -26.00 -10.09 -3.51
CA ASP A 235 -27.29 -10.65 -3.93
C ASP A 235 -27.41 -10.79 -5.46
N SER A 236 -28.60 -11.16 -5.95
CA SER A 236 -28.84 -11.34 -7.38
C SER A 236 -28.75 -10.06 -8.22
N GLU A 237 -28.85 -8.90 -7.58
CA GLU A 237 -28.71 -7.57 -8.20
C GLU A 237 -27.29 -7.01 -8.04
N ASN A 238 -26.36 -7.82 -7.54
CA ASN A 238 -24.99 -7.44 -7.21
C ASN A 238 -24.90 -6.33 -6.13
N VAL A 239 -25.87 -6.29 -5.21
CA VAL A 239 -25.83 -5.42 -4.03
C VAL A 239 -25.18 -6.18 -2.87
N PRO A 240 -24.28 -5.56 -2.09
CA PRO A 240 -23.69 -6.23 -0.92
C PRO A 240 -24.76 -6.66 0.09
N ILE A 241 -24.65 -7.90 0.59
CA ILE A 241 -25.46 -8.39 1.71
C ILE A 241 -24.90 -7.82 3.01
N ALA A 242 -23.59 -7.83 3.13
CA ALA A 242 -22.86 -7.26 4.24
C ALA A 242 -21.50 -6.70 3.75
N VAL A 243 -20.90 -5.85 4.54
CA VAL A 243 -19.63 -5.18 4.23
C VAL A 243 -18.63 -5.31 5.37
N ALA A 244 -17.36 -5.11 5.03
CA ALA A 244 -16.26 -5.17 5.99
C ALA A 244 -16.18 -3.92 6.88
N GLY A 245 -15.60 -4.12 8.06
CA GLY A 245 -15.28 -3.06 9.01
C GLY A 245 -14.58 -3.60 10.25
N CYS A 246 -14.57 -2.80 11.30
CA CYS A 246 -14.07 -3.17 12.63
C CYS A 246 -15.10 -2.86 13.71
N PRO A 247 -15.17 -3.67 14.78
CA PRO A 247 -16.07 -3.40 15.90
C PRO A 247 -15.71 -2.11 16.63
N PRO A 248 -16.61 -1.58 17.45
CA PRO A 248 -16.28 -0.54 18.42
C PRO A 248 -15.09 -0.93 19.30
N ASP A 249 -14.17 0.02 19.50
CA ASP A 249 -12.97 -0.13 20.30
C ASP A 249 -12.64 1.15 21.10
N GLY A 250 -11.46 1.20 21.72
CA GLY A 250 -10.98 2.38 22.45
C GLY A 250 -10.70 3.60 21.58
N PHE A 251 -10.62 3.44 20.26
CA PHE A 251 -10.34 4.51 19.29
C PHE A 251 -11.62 5.00 18.59
N SER A 252 -12.62 4.11 18.41
CA SER A 252 -13.89 4.43 17.77
C SER A 252 -15.07 3.80 18.52
N ALA A 253 -15.88 4.63 19.16
CA ALA A 253 -17.06 4.18 19.91
C ALA A 253 -18.14 3.52 19.04
N THR A 254 -18.15 3.80 17.72
CA THR A 254 -19.10 3.23 16.74
C THR A 254 -18.45 2.18 15.83
N GLY A 255 -17.17 1.87 16.06
CA GLY A 255 -16.37 1.06 15.16
C GLY A 255 -16.05 1.75 13.84
N GLN A 256 -15.56 0.99 12.88
CA GLN A 256 -15.23 1.48 11.54
C GLN A 256 -16.06 0.73 10.50
N LEU A 257 -16.77 1.46 9.65
CA LEU A 257 -17.49 0.95 8.49
C LEU A 257 -16.63 1.23 7.24
N TRP A 258 -16.01 0.17 6.67
CA TRP A 258 -15.13 0.34 5.51
C TRP A 258 -15.86 0.26 4.18
N GLY A 259 -17.00 -0.46 4.14
CA GLY A 259 -17.84 -0.55 2.95
C GLY A 259 -17.33 -1.51 1.87
N ASN A 260 -16.23 -2.22 2.09
CA ASN A 260 -15.71 -3.21 1.16
C ASN A 260 -16.61 -4.44 1.14
N PRO A 261 -16.86 -5.09 -0.01
CA PRO A 261 -17.62 -6.33 -0.08
C PRO A 261 -16.86 -7.46 0.63
N LEU A 262 -17.59 -8.32 1.33
CA LEU A 262 -17.04 -9.50 1.98
C LEU A 262 -16.86 -10.64 0.97
N TYR A 263 -15.82 -11.46 1.15
CA TYR A 263 -15.58 -12.62 0.31
C TYR A 263 -16.58 -13.73 0.59
N ARG A 264 -17.01 -14.42 -0.46
CA ARG A 264 -17.77 -15.68 -0.37
C ARG A 264 -16.79 -16.85 -0.23
N TRP A 265 -16.32 -17.09 1.00
CA TRP A 265 -15.24 -18.04 1.28
C TRP A 265 -15.56 -19.50 0.95
N ASP A 266 -16.82 -19.90 0.96
CA ASP A 266 -17.28 -21.22 0.50
C ASP A 266 -17.08 -21.39 -1.01
N TYR A 267 -17.38 -20.35 -1.81
CA TYR A 267 -17.09 -20.33 -3.23
C TYR A 267 -15.57 -20.38 -3.49
N HIS A 268 -14.78 -19.54 -2.82
CA HIS A 268 -13.33 -19.57 -2.95
C HIS A 268 -12.75 -20.94 -2.60
N ARG A 269 -13.24 -21.60 -1.56
CA ARG A 269 -12.82 -22.96 -1.19
C ARG A 269 -13.18 -23.96 -2.29
N SER A 270 -14.38 -23.88 -2.86
CA SER A 270 -14.85 -24.79 -3.91
C SER A 270 -14.05 -24.71 -5.19
N THR A 271 -13.48 -23.52 -5.49
CA THR A 271 -12.58 -23.26 -6.63
C THR A 271 -11.09 -23.43 -6.28
N GLY A 272 -10.77 -23.98 -5.10
CA GLY A 272 -9.38 -24.16 -4.64
C GLY A 272 -8.62 -22.86 -4.40
N TYR A 273 -9.33 -21.77 -4.13
CA TYR A 273 -8.80 -20.40 -3.93
C TYR A 273 -8.08 -19.83 -5.16
N GLU A 274 -8.48 -20.20 -6.35
CA GLU A 274 -7.80 -19.85 -7.61
C GLU A 274 -7.61 -18.33 -7.77
N TRP A 275 -8.62 -17.53 -7.44
CA TRP A 275 -8.52 -16.07 -7.52
C TRP A 275 -7.45 -15.49 -6.57
N TRP A 276 -7.39 -15.98 -5.31
CA TRP A 276 -6.37 -15.56 -4.35
C TRP A 276 -4.96 -16.00 -4.75
N ILE A 277 -4.84 -17.21 -5.31
CA ILE A 277 -3.57 -17.73 -5.83
C ILE A 277 -3.10 -16.84 -7.01
N SER A 278 -4.01 -16.46 -7.90
CA SER A 278 -3.71 -15.57 -9.04
C SER A 278 -3.33 -14.16 -8.57
N ARG A 279 -4.05 -13.61 -7.58
CA ARG A 279 -3.73 -12.33 -6.94
C ARG A 279 -2.31 -12.34 -6.36
N LEU A 280 -2.00 -13.32 -5.54
CA LEU A 280 -0.68 -13.40 -4.91
C LEU A 280 0.43 -13.71 -5.92
N ARG A 281 0.18 -14.54 -6.94
CA ARG A 281 1.15 -14.76 -8.04
C ARG A 281 1.50 -13.46 -8.72
N TYR A 282 0.52 -12.65 -9.06
CA TYR A 282 0.72 -11.34 -9.70
C TYR A 282 1.50 -10.40 -8.77
N VAL A 283 1.10 -10.30 -7.53
CA VAL A 283 1.72 -9.42 -6.53
C VAL A 283 3.18 -9.79 -6.26
N PHE A 284 3.54 -11.08 -6.24
CA PHE A 284 4.93 -11.53 -6.08
C PHE A 284 5.80 -11.29 -7.32
N ASN A 285 5.21 -11.04 -8.49
CA ASN A 285 5.96 -10.53 -9.63
C ASN A 285 6.25 -9.03 -9.46
N MET A 286 5.33 -8.30 -8.85
CA MET A 286 5.45 -6.85 -8.63
C MET A 286 6.39 -6.49 -7.48
N TYR A 287 6.49 -7.31 -6.41
CA TYR A 287 7.24 -7.02 -5.19
C TYR A 287 8.11 -8.19 -4.77
N ASP A 288 9.12 -7.91 -3.94
CA ASP A 288 10.02 -8.94 -3.39
C ASP A 288 9.47 -9.53 -2.07
N VAL A 289 8.75 -8.71 -1.31
CA VAL A 289 8.05 -9.06 -0.07
C VAL A 289 6.68 -8.39 -0.10
N VAL A 290 5.66 -9.04 0.43
CA VAL A 290 4.30 -8.50 0.45
C VAL A 290 3.80 -8.37 1.89
N ARG A 291 3.46 -7.15 2.31
CA ARG A 291 2.66 -6.94 3.50
C ARG A 291 1.18 -7.14 3.14
N ILE A 292 0.51 -8.00 3.87
CA ILE A 292 -0.95 -8.16 3.73
C ILE A 292 -1.60 -7.41 4.88
N ASP A 293 -2.32 -6.35 4.51
CA ASP A 293 -3.07 -5.51 5.44
C ASP A 293 -4.28 -6.25 6.00
N HIS A 294 -4.57 -6.03 7.29
CA HIS A 294 -5.66 -6.67 8.03
C HIS A 294 -5.64 -8.21 7.95
N PHE A 295 -4.47 -8.82 8.17
CA PHE A 295 -4.26 -10.27 8.04
C PHE A 295 -5.18 -11.11 8.94
N ARG A 296 -5.58 -10.56 10.10
CA ARG A 296 -6.56 -11.23 10.99
C ARG A 296 -7.89 -11.57 10.30
N GLY A 297 -8.29 -10.81 9.27
CA GLY A 297 -9.52 -11.02 8.51
C GLY A 297 -9.60 -12.37 7.80
N PHE A 298 -8.47 -13.08 7.66
CA PHE A 298 -8.48 -14.46 7.18
C PHE A 298 -8.86 -15.48 8.27
N ASP A 299 -8.66 -15.18 9.55
CA ASP A 299 -9.15 -16.02 10.66
C ASP A 299 -10.60 -15.72 10.96
N GLU A 300 -10.87 -14.47 11.32
CA GLU A 300 -12.23 -13.95 11.54
C GLU A 300 -12.34 -12.55 10.95
N TYR A 301 -13.40 -12.31 10.20
CA TYR A 301 -13.73 -11.01 9.64
C TYR A 301 -14.99 -10.43 10.28
N PHE A 302 -15.04 -9.11 10.37
CA PHE A 302 -16.18 -8.42 10.96
C PHE A 302 -17.20 -8.07 9.87
N SER A 303 -18.38 -8.67 9.96
CA SER A 303 -19.48 -8.56 9.01
C SER A 303 -20.50 -7.54 9.52
N ILE A 304 -20.74 -6.50 8.73
CA ILE A 304 -21.68 -5.43 9.07
C ILE A 304 -22.78 -5.43 8.00
N PRO A 305 -24.09 -5.47 8.39
CA PRO A 305 -25.18 -5.37 7.41
C PRO A 305 -25.01 -4.16 6.49
N TYR A 306 -25.23 -4.33 5.19
CA TYR A 306 -24.92 -3.28 4.19
C TYR A 306 -25.61 -1.94 4.44
N GLU A 307 -26.85 -1.97 4.94
CA GLU A 307 -27.64 -0.74 5.24
C GLU A 307 -27.30 -0.09 6.59
N ALA A 308 -26.35 -0.64 7.34
CA ALA A 308 -26.01 -0.12 8.65
C ALA A 308 -25.27 1.23 8.55
N GLU A 309 -25.64 2.18 9.41
CA GLU A 309 -24.99 3.51 9.48
C GLU A 309 -23.61 3.48 10.18
N ASN A 310 -23.34 2.41 10.94
CA ASN A 310 -22.11 2.23 11.71
C ASN A 310 -21.85 0.74 11.97
N ALA A 311 -20.76 0.43 12.65
CA ALA A 311 -20.33 -0.94 12.88
C ALA A 311 -20.88 -1.60 14.16
N ILE A 312 -21.73 -0.94 14.95
CA ILE A 312 -22.24 -1.45 16.25
C ILE A 312 -23.00 -2.77 16.07
N GLY A 313 -23.80 -2.90 15.00
CA GLY A 313 -24.61 -4.08 14.71
C GLY A 313 -23.88 -5.22 14.01
N GLY A 314 -22.58 -5.10 13.81
CA GLY A 314 -21.77 -6.14 13.15
C GLY A 314 -21.47 -7.33 14.07
N HIS A 315 -20.99 -8.41 13.45
CA HIS A 315 -20.58 -9.64 14.16
C HIS A 315 -19.37 -10.31 13.48
N TRP A 316 -18.70 -11.17 14.22
CA TRP A 316 -17.57 -11.92 13.69
C TRP A 316 -18.01 -13.15 12.95
N GLU A 317 -17.40 -13.40 11.80
CA GLU A 317 -17.56 -14.60 10.97
C GLU A 317 -16.21 -15.26 10.70
N LYS A 318 -16.20 -16.59 10.53
CA LYS A 318 -14.99 -17.36 10.26
C LYS A 318 -14.51 -17.17 8.83
N GLY A 319 -13.23 -16.84 8.69
CA GLY A 319 -12.53 -16.81 7.42
C GLY A 319 -11.97 -18.18 7.00
N PRO A 320 -11.15 -18.23 5.93
CA PRO A 320 -10.55 -19.48 5.44
C PRO A 320 -9.40 -19.98 6.32
N GLY A 321 -8.89 -19.15 7.22
CA GLY A 321 -7.78 -19.48 8.10
C GLY A 321 -6.50 -19.87 7.36
N ILE A 322 -5.72 -20.73 7.98
CA ILE A 322 -4.44 -21.22 7.43
C ILE A 322 -4.61 -22.05 6.14
N GLU A 323 -5.81 -22.56 5.86
CA GLU A 323 -6.08 -23.38 4.67
C GLU A 323 -5.73 -22.64 3.38
N LEU A 324 -6.12 -21.37 3.27
CA LEU A 324 -5.78 -20.52 2.12
C LEU A 324 -4.26 -20.47 1.89
N PHE A 325 -3.49 -20.19 2.95
CA PHE A 325 -2.04 -20.01 2.81
C PHE A 325 -1.32 -21.32 2.50
N ARG A 326 -1.83 -22.47 2.98
CA ARG A 326 -1.33 -23.78 2.56
C ARG A 326 -1.59 -24.05 1.08
N LYS A 327 -2.75 -23.66 0.55
CA LYS A 327 -3.06 -23.75 -0.89
C LYS A 327 -2.17 -22.82 -1.73
N VAL A 328 -1.94 -21.61 -1.26
CA VAL A 328 -1.01 -20.68 -1.90
C VAL A 328 0.41 -21.25 -1.93
N GLU A 329 0.90 -21.79 -0.83
CA GLU A 329 2.24 -22.40 -0.77
C GLU A 329 2.35 -23.65 -1.67
N GLN A 330 1.32 -24.49 -1.75
CA GLN A 330 1.26 -25.62 -2.68
C GLN A 330 1.35 -25.16 -4.14
N ALA A 331 0.72 -24.05 -4.50
CA ALA A 331 0.65 -23.54 -5.88
C ALA A 331 1.86 -22.70 -6.30
N LEU A 332 2.44 -21.91 -5.37
CA LEU A 332 3.46 -20.90 -5.68
C LEU A 332 4.82 -21.17 -5.01
N GLY A 333 4.91 -22.18 -4.16
CA GLY A 333 6.02 -22.35 -3.22
C GLY A 333 5.99 -21.33 -2.09
N TRP A 334 6.93 -21.44 -1.16
CA TRP A 334 7.05 -20.46 -0.08
C TRP A 334 7.30 -19.05 -0.62
N LYS A 335 6.59 -18.06 -0.07
CA LYS A 335 6.69 -16.64 -0.46
C LYS A 335 6.87 -15.75 0.77
N PRO A 336 7.68 -14.68 0.67
CA PRO A 336 7.92 -13.77 1.78
C PRO A 336 6.72 -12.83 1.98
N VAL A 337 5.91 -13.11 3.00
CA VAL A 337 4.77 -12.29 3.44
C VAL A 337 5.07 -11.69 4.80
N ILE A 338 4.60 -10.46 5.04
CA ILE A 338 4.48 -9.83 6.36
C ILE A 338 3.00 -9.79 6.70
N ALA A 339 2.63 -10.41 7.82
CA ALA A 339 1.25 -10.41 8.31
C ALA A 339 1.01 -9.14 9.16
N GLU A 340 0.08 -8.28 8.74
CA GLU A 340 -0.37 -7.19 9.60
C GLU A 340 -1.36 -7.76 10.62
N ASP A 341 -0.85 -8.00 11.83
CA ASP A 341 -1.54 -8.58 12.98
C ASP A 341 -1.72 -7.56 14.11
N LEU A 342 -1.97 -6.31 13.77
CA LEU A 342 -2.17 -5.22 14.73
C LEU A 342 -3.61 -5.18 15.27
N GLY A 343 -3.80 -4.49 16.38
CA GLY A 343 -5.11 -4.31 17.02
C GLY A 343 -5.51 -5.46 17.93
N TYR A 344 -6.80 -5.83 17.93
CA TYR A 344 -7.32 -6.92 18.78
C TYR A 344 -6.93 -8.29 18.20
N VAL A 345 -5.98 -8.96 18.84
CA VAL A 345 -5.43 -10.25 18.40
C VAL A 345 -5.89 -11.35 19.33
N THR A 346 -6.67 -12.32 18.80
CA THR A 346 -7.10 -13.53 19.49
C THR A 346 -6.00 -14.60 19.43
N ASP A 347 -6.12 -15.63 20.26
CA ASP A 347 -5.19 -16.77 20.21
C ASP A 347 -5.23 -17.48 18.85
N SER A 348 -6.40 -17.60 18.21
CA SER A 348 -6.54 -18.18 16.87
C SER A 348 -5.79 -17.38 15.79
N VAL A 349 -5.79 -16.05 15.88
CA VAL A 349 -4.98 -15.19 14.98
C VAL A 349 -3.48 -15.41 15.22
N ARG A 350 -3.05 -15.46 16.50
CA ARG A 350 -1.64 -15.76 16.84
C ARG A 350 -1.21 -17.13 16.31
N ASP A 351 -2.06 -18.12 16.46
CA ASP A 351 -1.82 -19.48 15.95
C ASP A 351 -1.73 -19.48 14.42
N MET A 352 -2.62 -18.78 13.71
CA MET A 352 -2.59 -18.65 12.25
C MET A 352 -1.30 -17.98 11.77
N VAL A 353 -0.86 -16.87 12.39
CA VAL A 353 0.40 -16.20 12.07
C VAL A 353 1.59 -17.12 12.32
N ARG A 354 1.63 -17.79 13.49
CA ARG A 354 2.69 -18.77 13.80
C ARG A 354 2.73 -19.91 12.78
N ASP A 355 1.59 -20.51 12.46
CA ASP A 355 1.48 -21.67 11.59
C ASP A 355 1.74 -21.35 10.12
N SER A 356 1.56 -20.08 9.71
CA SER A 356 1.97 -19.59 8.40
C SER A 356 3.49 -19.39 8.28
N GLY A 357 4.20 -19.25 9.39
CA GLY A 357 5.60 -18.88 9.43
C GLY A 357 5.90 -17.41 9.03
N PHE A 358 4.88 -16.61 8.80
CA PHE A 358 5.04 -15.20 8.45
C PHE A 358 5.43 -14.37 9.66
N PRO A 359 6.32 -13.36 9.52
CA PRO A 359 6.54 -12.39 10.57
C PRO A 359 5.29 -11.52 10.76
N GLY A 360 4.88 -11.35 12.02
CA GLY A 360 3.93 -10.32 12.42
C GLY A 360 4.59 -8.96 12.60
N MET A 361 3.80 -7.93 12.83
CA MET A 361 4.25 -6.55 12.99
C MET A 361 4.32 -6.13 14.45
N LYS A 362 5.31 -5.31 14.79
CA LYS A 362 5.48 -4.69 16.11
C LYS A 362 5.65 -3.19 15.94
N VAL A 363 4.74 -2.41 16.52
CA VAL A 363 4.68 -0.95 16.40
C VAL A 363 4.98 -0.31 17.75
N LEU A 364 6.04 0.48 17.83
CA LEU A 364 6.51 1.08 19.07
C LEU A 364 5.49 2.05 19.69
N GLU A 365 4.76 2.79 18.89
CA GLU A 365 3.76 3.73 19.38
C GLU A 365 2.66 3.09 20.24
N PHE A 366 2.48 1.77 20.15
CA PHE A 366 1.53 1.02 20.99
C PHE A 366 2.12 0.55 22.32
N ALA A 367 3.42 0.79 22.57
CA ALA A 367 4.16 0.17 23.66
C ALA A 367 3.94 0.81 25.05
N PHE A 368 3.63 2.08 25.15
CA PHE A 368 3.70 2.81 26.41
C PHE A 368 2.32 3.25 26.93
N ASP A 369 1.29 2.43 26.74
CA ASP A 369 -0.05 2.68 27.26
C ASP A 369 -0.03 2.60 28.81
N SER A 370 -0.28 3.69 29.47
CA SER A 370 -0.26 3.79 30.95
C SER A 370 -1.39 2.99 31.62
N ARG A 371 -2.37 2.53 30.86
CA ARG A 371 -3.48 1.68 31.34
C ARG A 371 -3.10 0.20 31.39
N ASP A 372 -2.03 -0.18 30.69
CA ASP A 372 -1.49 -1.53 30.74
C ASP A 372 -0.74 -1.73 32.07
N SER A 373 -0.97 -2.84 32.78
CA SER A 373 -0.27 -3.21 34.03
C SER A 373 1.22 -3.55 33.85
N GLY A 374 1.76 -3.36 32.66
CA GLY A 374 3.18 -3.17 32.39
C GLY A 374 3.87 -4.33 31.70
N CYS A 375 4.02 -5.51 32.28
CA CYS A 375 4.99 -6.50 31.78
C CYS A 375 4.51 -7.32 30.57
N ALA A 376 3.24 -7.28 30.24
CA ALA A 376 2.62 -8.14 29.21
C ALA A 376 2.40 -7.44 27.87
N ASN A 377 2.86 -6.18 27.71
CA ASN A 377 2.64 -5.47 26.46
C ASN A 377 3.50 -6.04 25.32
N ASP A 378 2.86 -6.70 24.37
CA ASP A 378 3.49 -7.32 23.19
C ASP A 378 4.28 -6.34 22.30
N TYR A 379 4.06 -5.02 22.49
CA TYR A 379 4.73 -3.97 21.71
C TYR A 379 5.96 -3.40 22.40
N LEU A 380 6.27 -3.81 23.61
CA LEU A 380 7.54 -3.44 24.26
C LEU A 380 8.70 -4.20 23.60
N PRO A 381 9.78 -3.52 23.16
CA PRO A 381 10.82 -4.13 22.34
C PRO A 381 11.53 -5.36 22.92
N HIS A 382 11.57 -5.52 24.24
CA HIS A 382 12.15 -6.72 24.87
C HIS A 382 11.28 -7.97 24.71
N ASN A 383 9.98 -7.82 24.35
CA ASN A 383 9.05 -8.91 24.09
C ASN A 383 8.97 -9.30 22.60
N TYR A 384 9.68 -8.62 21.71
CA TYR A 384 9.58 -8.90 20.29
C TYR A 384 10.10 -10.30 19.94
N PRO A 385 9.32 -11.13 19.27
CA PRO A 385 9.83 -12.37 18.71
C PRO A 385 10.85 -12.06 17.61
N VAL A 386 11.81 -12.95 17.42
CA VAL A 386 12.83 -12.80 16.36
C VAL A 386 12.17 -12.74 14.99
N ASN A 387 11.17 -13.60 14.72
CA ASN A 387 10.41 -13.59 13.47
C ASN A 387 9.33 -12.50 13.49
N SER A 388 9.75 -11.24 13.51
CA SER A 388 8.85 -10.08 13.44
C SER A 388 9.48 -8.94 12.65
N VAL A 389 8.62 -8.00 12.25
CA VAL A 389 9.01 -6.72 11.65
C VAL A 389 8.64 -5.61 12.62
N ALA A 390 9.63 -4.82 13.01
CA ALA A 390 9.46 -3.75 13.99
C ALA A 390 9.43 -2.38 13.31
N TYR A 391 8.52 -1.52 13.76
CA TYR A 391 8.28 -0.17 13.27
C TYR A 391 8.28 0.82 14.44
N THR A 392 8.69 2.05 14.22
CA THR A 392 8.36 3.16 15.13
C THR A 392 6.87 3.44 15.09
N GLY A 393 6.33 3.62 13.90
CA GLY A 393 4.94 3.72 13.49
C GLY A 393 4.80 3.27 12.05
N THR A 394 3.56 3.09 11.57
CA THR A 394 3.23 2.79 10.17
C THR A 394 2.76 4.06 9.45
N HIS A 395 2.26 3.92 8.22
CA HIS A 395 1.60 5.03 7.51
C HIS A 395 0.30 5.50 8.17
N ASP A 396 -0.33 4.68 9.02
CA ASP A 396 -1.57 5.00 9.74
C ASP A 396 -1.34 5.64 11.10
N ASN A 397 -0.13 5.53 11.63
CA ASN A 397 0.25 6.10 12.91
C ASN A 397 0.61 7.59 12.79
N GLU A 398 0.81 8.23 13.92
CA GLU A 398 1.44 9.53 13.99
C GLU A 398 2.90 9.43 13.54
N THR A 399 3.58 10.55 13.32
CA THR A 399 5.04 10.52 13.31
C THR A 399 5.52 10.34 14.76
N ILE A 400 6.70 9.77 14.98
CA ILE A 400 7.20 9.53 16.33
C ILE A 400 7.37 10.83 17.15
N VAL A 401 7.64 11.96 16.49
CA VAL A 401 7.66 13.30 17.11
C VAL A 401 6.26 13.77 17.46
N GLY A 402 5.28 13.53 16.56
CA GLY A 402 3.88 13.84 16.80
C GLY A 402 3.31 13.01 17.95
N TRP A 403 3.53 11.71 17.92
CA TRP A 403 3.15 10.76 18.95
C TRP A 403 3.71 11.16 20.32
N TRP A 404 5.02 11.47 20.42
CA TRP A 404 5.62 11.94 21.66
C TRP A 404 4.90 13.16 22.24
N SER A 405 4.43 14.04 21.37
CA SER A 405 3.73 15.27 21.78
C SER A 405 2.27 15.02 22.17
N SER A 406 1.64 13.92 21.72
CA SER A 406 0.23 13.59 21.92
C SER A 406 -0.04 12.70 23.15
N ILE A 407 0.94 11.89 23.56
CA ILE A 407 0.80 10.99 24.71
C ILE A 407 0.81 11.74 26.05
N THR A 408 0.23 11.11 27.07
CA THR A 408 0.12 11.67 28.42
C THR A 408 1.47 11.84 29.12
N LYS A 409 1.53 12.65 30.16
CA LYS A 409 2.77 12.83 30.95
C LYS A 409 3.23 11.55 31.64
N ASP A 410 2.29 10.68 32.02
CA ASP A 410 2.61 9.39 32.63
C ASP A 410 3.23 8.43 31.59
N GLU A 411 2.71 8.41 30.38
CA GLU A 411 3.28 7.65 29.26
C GLU A 411 4.66 8.20 28.84
N GLN A 412 4.83 9.52 28.79
CA GLN A 412 6.13 10.15 28.54
C GLN A 412 7.15 9.75 29.62
N LYS A 413 6.74 9.73 30.87
CA LYS A 413 7.59 9.30 31.99
C LYS A 413 7.97 7.83 31.85
N LEU A 414 7.01 6.95 31.61
CA LEU A 414 7.22 5.52 31.42
C LEU A 414 8.20 5.27 30.25
N ALA A 415 8.00 5.94 29.12
CA ALA A 415 8.86 5.81 27.96
C ALA A 415 10.30 6.27 28.22
N ARG A 416 10.49 7.40 28.95
CA ARG A 416 11.82 7.87 29.33
C ARG A 416 12.52 6.93 30.33
N GLU A 417 11.78 6.38 31.30
CA GLU A 417 12.30 5.39 32.23
C GLU A 417 12.73 4.12 31.48
N TYR A 418 11.92 3.66 30.54
CA TYR A 418 12.24 2.49 29.69
C TYR A 418 13.47 2.72 28.80
N LEU A 419 13.61 3.92 28.23
CA LEU A 419 14.78 4.31 27.44
C LEU A 419 16.05 4.46 28.31
N CYS A 420 15.92 4.60 29.62
CA CYS A 420 16.99 5.08 30.52
C CYS A 420 17.55 6.44 30.06
N ASP A 421 16.70 7.31 29.52
CA ASP A 421 17.10 8.60 28.93
C ASP A 421 16.24 9.75 29.48
N GLN A 422 16.80 10.41 30.52
CA GLN A 422 16.18 11.55 31.18
C GLN A 422 16.67 12.91 30.67
N SER A 423 17.73 12.91 29.86
CA SER A 423 18.49 14.12 29.51
C SER A 423 18.32 14.59 28.07
N THR A 424 18.01 13.69 27.13
CA THR A 424 17.82 14.06 25.72
C THR A 424 16.64 15.01 25.57
N PRO A 425 16.83 16.18 24.94
CA PRO A 425 15.74 17.11 24.66
C PRO A 425 14.62 16.45 23.83
N ASP A 426 13.36 16.77 24.11
CA ASP A 426 12.17 16.20 23.44
C ASP A 426 12.28 16.23 21.91
N LYS A 427 12.79 17.33 21.35
CA LYS A 427 12.96 17.49 19.90
C LYS A 427 13.97 16.52 19.26
N GLU A 428 14.82 15.86 20.05
CA GLU A 428 15.84 14.90 19.58
C GLU A 428 15.55 13.47 20.04
N LEU A 429 14.54 13.29 20.90
CA LEU A 429 14.21 12.00 21.53
C LEU A 429 13.76 10.95 20.50
N TYR A 430 13.24 11.37 19.34
CA TYR A 430 12.91 10.47 18.23
C TYR A 430 14.09 9.57 17.83
N LYS A 431 15.33 10.04 17.94
CA LYS A 431 16.53 9.25 17.65
C LYS A 431 16.72 8.11 18.66
N SER A 432 16.38 8.34 19.93
CA SER A 432 16.43 7.32 20.97
C SER A 432 15.36 6.23 20.71
N PHE A 433 14.15 6.60 20.26
CA PHE A 433 13.12 5.65 19.88
C PHE A 433 13.49 4.82 18.65
N ILE A 434 14.04 5.45 17.60
CA ILE A 434 14.56 4.72 16.44
C ILE A 434 15.68 3.74 16.87
N SER A 435 16.61 4.19 17.70
CA SER A 435 17.68 3.35 18.23
C SER A 435 17.14 2.18 19.04
N LEU A 436 16.06 2.37 19.80
CA LEU A 436 15.41 1.34 20.57
C LEU A 436 14.86 0.23 19.65
N ILE A 437 14.18 0.57 18.56
CA ILE A 437 13.70 -0.39 17.57
C ILE A 437 14.86 -1.08 16.85
N MET A 438 15.88 -0.34 16.44
CA MET A 438 17.04 -0.88 15.74
C MET A 438 17.83 -1.90 16.57
N ARG A 439 17.87 -1.78 17.89
CA ARG A 439 18.51 -2.74 18.79
C ARG A 439 17.65 -3.93 19.19
N SER A 440 16.32 -3.93 18.88
CA SER A 440 15.41 -5.02 19.22
C SER A 440 15.82 -6.36 18.58
N SER A 441 15.19 -7.46 19.02
CA SER A 441 15.40 -8.81 18.47
C SER A 441 14.76 -9.04 17.10
N ALA A 442 13.84 -8.19 16.67
CA ALA A 442 13.16 -8.32 15.38
C ALA A 442 14.14 -8.46 14.21
N LYS A 443 13.89 -9.40 13.29
CA LYS A 443 14.74 -9.62 12.11
C LYS A 443 14.78 -8.41 11.19
N LEU A 444 13.66 -7.73 11.01
CA LEU A 444 13.56 -6.55 10.17
C LEU A 444 13.07 -5.36 10.98
N CYS A 445 13.67 -4.20 10.77
CA CYS A 445 13.17 -2.91 11.25
C CYS A 445 12.87 -2.03 10.05
N VAL A 446 11.66 -1.49 9.98
CA VAL A 446 11.26 -0.54 8.95
C VAL A 446 10.84 0.76 9.63
N ILE A 447 11.51 1.84 9.28
CA ILE A 447 11.29 3.15 9.89
C ILE A 447 10.69 4.09 8.83
N PRO A 448 9.56 4.78 9.13
CA PRO A 448 9.05 5.82 8.25
C PRO A 448 10.09 6.92 8.00
N MET A 449 10.17 7.40 6.77
CA MET A 449 11.13 8.47 6.41
C MET A 449 10.92 9.73 7.25
N GLN A 450 9.68 10.05 7.60
CA GLN A 450 9.33 11.18 8.46
C GLN A 450 10.00 11.10 9.83
N ASP A 451 10.11 9.89 10.39
CA ASP A 451 10.69 9.68 11.70
C ASP A 451 12.21 9.88 11.68
N TYR A 452 12.90 9.41 10.63
CA TYR A 452 14.31 9.73 10.42
C TYR A 452 14.57 11.23 10.24
N LEU A 453 13.61 11.93 9.63
CA LEU A 453 13.67 13.39 9.44
C LEU A 453 13.29 14.18 10.70
N GLY A 454 12.77 13.53 11.74
CA GLY A 454 12.29 14.19 12.96
C GLY A 454 11.13 15.15 12.71
N LEU A 455 10.20 14.78 11.82
CA LEU A 455 9.06 15.62 11.43
C LEU A 455 7.86 15.39 12.35
N ASP A 456 7.05 16.43 12.52
CA ASP A 456 5.80 16.41 13.29
C ASP A 456 4.63 15.86 12.46
N ASN A 457 3.43 15.80 13.07
CA ASN A 457 2.19 15.31 12.48
C ASN A 457 1.70 16.06 11.23
N LYS A 458 2.28 17.22 10.90
CA LYS A 458 2.02 17.88 9.60
C LYS A 458 2.51 17.05 8.41
N SER A 459 3.41 16.10 8.69
CA SER A 459 3.99 15.17 7.74
C SER A 459 3.41 13.76 7.84
N ARG A 460 2.38 13.54 8.67
CA ARG A 460 1.65 12.27 8.76
C ARG A 460 1.05 11.90 7.41
N ILE A 461 1.11 10.61 7.05
CA ILE A 461 0.61 10.10 5.78
C ILE A 461 -0.90 9.93 5.83
N ASN A 462 -1.39 9.17 6.80
CA ASN A 462 -2.81 8.89 6.96
C ASN A 462 -3.27 9.11 8.41
N THR A 463 -4.48 9.62 8.56
CA THR A 463 -5.24 9.61 9.80
C THR A 463 -6.49 8.76 9.54
N PRO A 464 -6.56 7.53 10.07
CA PRO A 464 -7.69 6.64 9.85
C PRO A 464 -9.03 7.31 10.14
N SER A 465 -10.08 6.89 9.43
CA SER A 465 -11.44 7.45 9.54
C SER A 465 -11.58 8.93 9.17
N THR A 466 -10.63 9.50 8.41
CA THR A 466 -10.72 10.87 7.88
C THR A 466 -10.52 10.90 6.37
N VAL A 467 -11.09 11.90 5.69
CA VAL A 467 -11.01 12.09 4.24
C VAL A 467 -10.44 13.46 3.90
N GLY A 468 -9.77 13.58 2.75
CA GLY A 468 -9.35 14.84 2.13
C GLY A 468 -8.03 15.43 2.63
N LYS A 469 -7.44 14.92 3.71
CA LYS A 469 -6.17 15.40 4.26
C LYS A 469 -5.01 14.42 4.13
N ASN A 470 -5.30 13.16 3.83
CA ASN A 470 -4.39 12.03 3.83
C ASN A 470 -3.61 11.87 2.51
N TRP A 471 -2.55 11.08 2.52
CA TRP A 471 -1.77 10.61 1.37
C TRP A 471 -1.02 11.72 0.62
N LYS A 472 -0.87 12.90 1.22
CA LYS A 472 -0.40 14.13 0.54
C LYS A 472 1.06 14.45 0.80
N TRP A 473 1.67 13.95 1.89
CA TRP A 473 3.01 14.32 2.28
C TRP A 473 4.05 13.92 1.23
N ARG A 474 5.01 14.83 0.99
CA ARG A 474 6.16 14.62 0.10
C ARG A 474 7.44 15.11 0.75
N VAL A 475 8.52 14.34 0.55
CA VAL A 475 9.86 14.76 0.95
C VAL A 475 10.40 15.82 -0.03
N ASN A 476 11.18 16.74 0.49
CA ASN A 476 11.96 17.67 -0.31
C ASN A 476 13.35 17.06 -0.57
N THR A 477 13.89 17.23 -1.77
CA THR A 477 15.23 16.72 -2.16
C THR A 477 16.32 17.14 -1.17
N ARG A 478 16.24 18.35 -0.60
CA ARG A 478 17.22 18.83 0.41
C ARG A 478 17.18 18.06 1.73
N GLN A 479 16.06 17.41 2.04
CA GLN A 479 15.92 16.61 3.28
C GLN A 479 16.64 15.27 3.15
N LEU A 480 16.78 14.72 1.95
CA LEU A 480 17.56 13.51 1.66
C LEU A 480 19.07 13.83 1.61
N SER A 481 19.56 14.43 2.67
CA SER A 481 20.94 14.93 2.72
C SER A 481 21.95 13.79 2.98
N VAL A 482 23.19 13.99 2.51
CA VAL A 482 24.32 13.08 2.80
C VAL A 482 24.58 12.97 4.32
N LYS A 483 24.30 14.01 5.09
CA LYS A 483 24.42 13.97 6.55
C LYS A 483 23.45 12.96 7.15
N LEU A 484 22.17 13.04 6.80
CA LEU A 484 21.15 12.10 7.26
C LEU A 484 21.47 10.66 6.80
N GLN A 485 21.88 10.50 5.54
CA GLN A 485 22.29 9.20 4.98
C GLN A 485 23.40 8.55 5.83
N LYS A 486 24.44 9.31 6.21
CA LYS A 486 25.53 8.82 7.08
C LYS A 486 25.07 8.51 8.51
N GLU A 487 24.13 9.29 9.05
CA GLU A 487 23.53 9.01 10.38
C GLU A 487 22.78 7.67 10.35
N ILE A 488 21.97 7.43 9.33
CA ILE A 488 21.22 6.17 9.17
C ILE A 488 22.16 5.00 8.94
N TYR A 489 23.17 5.16 8.07
CA TYR A 489 24.22 4.16 7.86
C TYR A 489 24.91 3.77 9.18
N GLY A 490 25.35 4.77 9.95
CA GLY A 490 26.01 4.53 11.25
C GLY A 490 25.10 3.80 12.25
N MET A 491 23.79 4.01 12.17
CA MET A 491 22.82 3.32 13.01
C MET A 491 22.64 1.86 12.54
N ALA A 492 22.49 1.63 11.24
CA ALA A 492 22.39 0.29 10.65
C ALA A 492 23.65 -0.55 10.97
N LEU A 493 24.84 0.05 10.83
CA LEU A 493 26.10 -0.60 11.17
C LEU A 493 26.18 -0.97 12.66
N ARG A 494 25.86 -0.01 13.55
CA ARG A 494 25.94 -0.19 15.01
C ARG A 494 25.09 -1.36 15.51
N TYR A 495 23.92 -1.56 14.90
CA TYR A 495 22.96 -2.61 15.33
C TYR A 495 22.98 -3.87 14.44
N GLY A 496 23.98 -4.00 13.56
CA GLY A 496 24.17 -5.17 12.71
C GLY A 496 23.03 -5.36 11.71
N ARG A 497 22.49 -4.25 11.14
CA ARG A 497 21.36 -4.24 10.20
C ARG A 497 21.72 -3.72 8.81
N MET A 498 23.01 -3.65 8.52
CA MET A 498 23.48 -3.23 7.21
C MET A 498 23.11 -4.21 6.10
N ASN A 499 23.03 -3.70 4.89
CA ASN A 499 23.09 -4.53 3.71
C ASN A 499 24.52 -5.05 3.50
N TRP A 500 24.76 -6.30 3.87
CA TRP A 500 26.08 -6.93 3.81
C TRP A 500 26.47 -7.45 2.43
N ASN A 501 25.59 -7.38 1.44
CA ASN A 501 25.85 -7.92 0.10
C ASN A 501 26.95 -7.19 -0.69
N ASP A 502 27.44 -6.06 -0.17
CA ASP A 502 28.51 -5.26 -0.78
C ASP A 502 29.82 -5.22 0.06
N SER A 503 29.95 -6.06 1.08
CA SER A 503 31.11 -6.04 2.00
C SER A 503 32.17 -7.10 1.68
N ILE A 504 32.16 -7.66 0.46
CA ILE A 504 33.18 -8.63 0.01
C ILE A 504 33.77 -8.18 -1.31
#